data_85bb73d996574def2b8820760397356b
#
_entry.id   85bb73d996574def2b8820760397356b
#
_cell.length_a   1.000
_cell.length_b   1.000
_cell.length_c   1.000
_cell.angle_alpha   90.00
_cell.angle_beta   90.00
_cell.angle_gamma   90.00
#
_symmetry.space_group_name_H-M   'P 1'
#
loop_
_entity.id
_entity.type
_entity.pdbx_description
1 polymer ?
#
loop_
_entity_poly.entity_id
_entity_poly.type
_entity_poly.pdbx_seq_one_letter_code
_entity_poly.pdbx_strand_id
1 'polypeptide(L)'
;RFALPGQFLYAPALTRKTTLTMETDLGDVVIEVYPQAAPNAAKRFVELAESGFFDNTPISRVVQGFVAQFGINWREPHRDWKEKSFDDDPTLFALERGTLAFAKAGPNTNSTQVFINLQENNSLAAPKYNFTTFGKVVEGMEIVDQFAMVGDPSMGLDQGRLWSNGESYLESLRMKPTMIKRLYVGKDSSEK
;
A
#
# COMPACT_ATOMS: atom_id res chain seq x y z
N ARG A 1 14.94 -23.84 -9.65
CA ARG A 1 15.22 -22.43 -10.01
C ARG A 1 13.90 -21.69 -10.01
N PHE A 2 13.79 -20.66 -9.19
CA PHE A 2 12.64 -19.76 -9.20
C PHE A 2 12.64 -18.98 -10.53
N ALA A 3 11.56 -19.11 -11.31
CA ALA A 3 11.37 -18.26 -12.49
C ALA A 3 10.94 -16.87 -12.02
N LEU A 4 11.61 -15.82 -12.47
CA LEU A 4 11.19 -14.45 -12.20
C LEU A 4 9.80 -14.22 -12.79
N PRO A 5 8.89 -13.61 -12.02
CA PRO A 5 7.60 -13.18 -12.54
C PRO A 5 7.75 -12.24 -13.73
N GLY A 6 6.74 -12.17 -14.58
CA GLY A 6 6.70 -11.24 -15.70
C GLY A 6 6.77 -9.78 -15.22
N GLN A 7 7.30 -8.89 -16.06
CA GLN A 7 7.36 -7.47 -15.75
C GLN A 7 5.96 -6.85 -15.82
N PHE A 8 5.57 -6.18 -14.74
CA PHE A 8 4.24 -5.59 -14.60
C PHE A 8 3.96 -4.52 -15.65
N LEU A 9 4.96 -3.70 -15.98
CA LEU A 9 4.84 -2.61 -16.94
C LEU A 9 4.62 -3.08 -18.39
N TYR A 10 4.95 -4.32 -18.71
CA TYR A 10 4.90 -4.88 -20.07
C TYR A 10 3.86 -6.00 -20.23
N ALA A 11 2.91 -6.12 -19.31
CA ALA A 11 1.90 -7.17 -19.37
C ALA A 11 0.72 -6.75 -20.29
N PRO A 12 0.68 -7.17 -21.56
CA PRO A 12 -0.34 -6.74 -22.51
C PRO A 12 -1.76 -7.21 -22.14
N ALA A 13 -1.87 -8.17 -21.22
CA ALA A 13 -3.14 -8.70 -20.76
C ALA A 13 -3.83 -7.83 -19.69
N LEU A 14 -3.17 -6.81 -19.14
CA LEU A 14 -3.73 -5.95 -18.09
C LEU A 14 -4.55 -4.80 -18.71
N THR A 15 -5.75 -5.14 -19.17
CA THR A 15 -6.65 -4.19 -19.85
C THR A 15 -7.69 -3.58 -18.92
N ARG A 16 -8.05 -4.27 -17.82
CA ARG A 16 -9.00 -3.78 -16.82
C ARG A 16 -8.25 -3.17 -15.65
N LYS A 17 -8.57 -1.93 -15.33
CA LYS A 17 -7.97 -1.19 -14.23
C LYS A 17 -8.98 -0.31 -13.52
N THR A 18 -8.72 -0.07 -12.24
CA THR A 18 -9.36 0.96 -11.44
C THR A 18 -8.31 1.99 -11.09
N THR A 19 -8.60 3.25 -11.36
CA THR A 19 -7.71 4.38 -10.99
C THR A 19 -8.17 4.95 -9.67
N LEU A 20 -7.21 5.18 -8.75
CA LEU A 20 -7.43 5.79 -7.44
C LEU A 20 -6.49 6.97 -7.26
N THR A 21 -6.90 7.93 -6.44
CA THR A 21 -6.07 9.04 -6.02
C THR A 21 -5.85 8.99 -4.51
N MET A 22 -4.58 9.02 -4.10
CA MET A 22 -4.15 9.19 -2.72
C MET A 22 -3.72 10.64 -2.52
N GLU A 23 -4.52 11.42 -1.82
CA GLU A 23 -4.16 12.78 -1.42
C GLU A 23 -3.33 12.72 -0.13
N THR A 24 -2.15 13.29 -0.17
CA THR A 24 -1.26 13.33 1.00
C THR A 24 -0.88 14.76 1.37
N ASP A 25 -0.24 14.93 2.53
CA ASP A 25 0.32 16.22 2.96
C ASP A 25 1.33 16.81 1.98
N LEU A 26 1.93 15.96 1.15
CA LEU A 26 2.99 16.35 0.21
C LEU A 26 2.50 16.49 -1.24
N GLY A 27 1.26 16.07 -1.52
CA GLY A 27 0.66 16.09 -2.85
C GLY A 27 -0.06 14.79 -3.18
N ASP A 28 -0.53 14.69 -4.43
CA ASP A 28 -1.36 13.59 -4.87
C ASP A 28 -0.52 12.49 -5.54
N VAL A 29 -0.90 11.25 -5.25
CA VAL A 29 -0.34 10.05 -5.85
C VAL A 29 -1.46 9.32 -6.57
N VAL A 30 -1.30 9.06 -7.86
CA VAL A 30 -2.29 8.34 -8.66
C VAL A 30 -1.86 6.88 -8.80
N ILE A 31 -2.78 5.99 -8.47
CA ILE A 31 -2.56 4.54 -8.43
C ILE A 31 -3.53 3.85 -9.41
N GLU A 32 -3.01 2.93 -10.20
CA GLU A 32 -3.82 2.02 -11.00
C GLU A 32 -3.78 0.63 -10.39
N VAL A 33 -4.95 0.02 -10.22
CA VAL A 33 -5.15 -1.31 -9.63
C VAL A 33 -5.71 -2.25 -10.68
N TYR A 34 -5.14 -3.45 -10.79
CA TYR A 34 -5.42 -4.40 -11.85
C TYR A 34 -5.96 -5.73 -11.29
N PRO A 35 -7.29 -5.97 -11.35
CA PRO A 35 -7.87 -7.25 -10.91
C PRO A 35 -7.29 -8.48 -11.61
N GLN A 36 -6.84 -8.32 -12.85
CA GLN A 36 -6.23 -9.41 -13.62
C GLN A 36 -4.85 -9.83 -13.09
N ALA A 37 -4.16 -8.93 -12.37
CA ALA A 37 -2.87 -9.23 -11.76
C ALA A 37 -3.02 -9.97 -10.43
N ALA A 38 -3.98 -9.55 -9.60
CA ALA A 38 -4.22 -10.10 -8.27
C ALA A 38 -5.67 -9.77 -7.85
N PRO A 39 -6.63 -10.65 -8.14
CA PRO A 39 -8.06 -10.35 -7.96
C PRO A 39 -8.46 -10.10 -6.50
N ASN A 40 -7.95 -10.88 -5.55
CA ASN A 40 -8.29 -10.71 -4.12
C ASN A 40 -7.71 -9.40 -3.57
N ALA A 41 -6.45 -9.12 -3.84
CA ALA A 41 -5.78 -7.90 -3.40
C ALA A 41 -6.40 -6.64 -4.02
N ALA A 42 -6.64 -6.66 -5.34
CA ALA A 42 -7.27 -5.55 -6.05
C ALA A 42 -8.65 -5.23 -5.49
N LYS A 43 -9.48 -6.25 -5.28
CA LYS A 43 -10.81 -6.10 -4.68
C LYS A 43 -10.74 -5.47 -3.29
N ARG A 44 -9.89 -6.02 -2.40
CA ARG A 44 -9.76 -5.51 -1.04
C ARG A 44 -9.28 -4.06 -1.01
N PHE A 45 -8.32 -3.71 -1.83
CA PHE A 45 -7.80 -2.33 -1.87
C PHE A 45 -8.88 -1.32 -2.27
N VAL A 46 -9.68 -1.65 -3.27
CA VAL A 46 -10.81 -0.81 -3.70
C VAL A 46 -11.90 -0.73 -2.63
N GLU A 47 -12.26 -1.85 -1.99
CA GLU A 47 -13.23 -1.88 -0.87
C GLU A 47 -12.79 -0.99 0.29
N LEU A 48 -11.52 -1.06 0.68
CA LEU A 48 -10.96 -0.22 1.74
C LEU A 48 -11.02 1.27 1.35
N ALA A 49 -10.64 1.60 0.13
CA ALA A 49 -10.71 2.99 -0.36
C ALA A 49 -12.15 3.51 -0.37
N GLU A 50 -13.10 2.75 -0.91
CA GLU A 50 -14.52 3.13 -0.98
C GLU A 50 -15.16 3.27 0.42
N SER A 51 -14.68 2.51 1.40
CA SER A 51 -15.13 2.63 2.79
C SER A 51 -14.56 3.82 3.55
N GLY A 52 -13.60 4.57 2.96
CA GLY A 52 -12.88 5.63 3.65
C GLY A 52 -11.82 5.13 4.65
N PHE A 53 -11.46 3.85 4.59
CA PHE A 53 -10.52 3.24 5.54
C PHE A 53 -9.18 3.97 5.62
N PHE A 54 -8.66 4.44 4.48
CA PHE A 54 -7.35 5.09 4.43
C PHE A 54 -7.38 6.57 4.82
N ASP A 55 -8.56 7.17 4.96
CA ASP A 55 -8.69 8.60 5.21
C ASP A 55 -8.14 8.97 6.60
N ASN A 56 -7.33 10.02 6.65
CA ASN A 56 -6.66 10.51 7.85
C ASN A 56 -5.78 9.44 8.54
N THR A 57 -5.09 8.64 7.75
CA THR A 57 -4.17 7.60 8.25
C THR A 57 -2.72 7.89 7.88
N PRO A 58 -1.75 7.42 8.68
CA PRO A 58 -0.34 7.70 8.44
C PRO A 58 0.28 6.75 7.40
N ILE A 59 1.31 7.26 6.71
CA ILE A 59 2.34 6.41 6.14
C ILE A 59 3.21 5.96 7.31
N SER A 60 2.97 4.76 7.81
CA SER A 60 3.46 4.29 9.13
C SER A 60 4.88 3.76 9.11
N ARG A 61 5.38 3.36 7.96
CA ARG A 61 6.72 2.79 7.79
C ARG A 61 7.31 3.20 6.45
N VAL A 62 8.46 3.86 6.48
CA VAL A 62 9.23 4.18 5.29
C VAL A 62 10.65 3.71 5.51
N VAL A 63 11.08 2.71 4.74
CA VAL A 63 12.44 2.19 4.74
C VAL A 63 13.11 2.61 3.46
N GLN A 64 14.12 3.47 3.58
CA GLN A 64 14.83 4.04 2.44
C GLN A 64 15.34 2.96 1.48
N GLY A 65 15.05 3.12 0.18
CA GLY A 65 15.47 2.17 -0.84
C GLY A 65 14.79 0.81 -0.73
N PHE A 66 13.69 0.69 0.00
CA PHE A 66 12.94 -0.55 0.15
C PHE A 66 11.44 -0.33 -0.07
N VAL A 67 10.70 0.12 0.95
CA VAL A 67 9.23 0.24 0.90
C VAL A 67 8.71 1.48 1.62
N ALA A 68 7.52 1.94 1.23
CA ALA A 68 6.66 2.84 2.00
C ALA A 68 5.33 2.12 2.29
N GLN A 69 4.99 1.97 3.56
CA GLN A 69 3.88 1.14 4.03
C GLN A 69 2.84 1.97 4.79
N PHE A 70 1.58 1.65 4.56
CA PHE A 70 0.41 2.31 5.15
C PHE A 70 -0.74 1.32 5.33
N GLY A 71 -1.86 1.74 5.90
CA GLY A 71 -3.05 0.91 6.04
C GLY A 71 -3.36 0.49 7.48
N ILE A 72 -3.11 1.39 8.44
CA ILE A 72 -3.52 1.24 9.83
C ILE A 72 -4.52 2.34 10.15
N ASN A 73 -5.74 1.95 10.50
CA ASN A 73 -6.77 2.85 10.99
C ASN A 73 -7.40 2.28 12.27
N TRP A 74 -7.16 2.96 13.39
CA TRP A 74 -7.58 2.55 14.74
C TRP A 74 -9.01 2.99 15.08
N ARG A 75 -9.63 3.80 14.21
CA ARG A 75 -10.95 4.38 14.47
C ARG A 75 -12.06 3.39 14.12
N GLU A 76 -13.08 3.33 14.95
CA GLU A 76 -14.28 2.57 14.63
C GLU A 76 -15.10 3.27 13.52
N PRO A 77 -15.73 2.54 12.60
CA PRO A 77 -15.75 1.07 12.48
C PRO A 77 -14.58 0.48 11.67
N HIS A 78 -13.64 1.32 11.21
CA HIS A 78 -12.54 0.92 10.31
C HIS A 78 -11.61 -0.13 10.92
N ARG A 79 -11.40 -0.04 12.24
CA ARG A 79 -10.55 -0.96 12.98
C ARG A 79 -10.89 -2.43 12.75
N ASP A 80 -12.15 -2.74 12.53
CA ASP A 80 -12.63 -4.13 12.32
C ASP A 80 -12.05 -4.77 11.05
N TRP A 81 -11.63 -3.98 10.07
CA TRP A 81 -11.00 -4.52 8.86
C TRP A 81 -9.69 -5.26 9.14
N LYS A 82 -9.00 -4.95 10.24
CA LYS A 82 -7.78 -5.62 10.64
C LYS A 82 -7.94 -7.15 10.75
N GLU A 83 -9.10 -7.60 11.23
CA GLU A 83 -9.39 -9.01 11.45
C GLU A 83 -9.96 -9.73 10.22
N LYS A 84 -10.19 -9.01 9.13
CA LYS A 84 -10.75 -9.56 7.89
C LYS A 84 -9.64 -9.96 6.93
N SER A 85 -8.98 -11.08 7.19
CA SER A 85 -7.95 -11.63 6.30
C SER A 85 -8.52 -12.09 4.96
N PHE A 86 -7.69 -12.08 3.93
CA PHE A 86 -8.00 -12.69 2.64
C PHE A 86 -6.82 -13.51 2.11
N ASP A 87 -7.14 -14.47 1.24
CA ASP A 87 -6.18 -15.43 0.69
C ASP A 87 -5.20 -14.78 -0.29
N ASP A 88 -4.00 -15.32 -0.33
CA ASP A 88 -2.99 -14.91 -1.30
C ASP A 88 -3.46 -15.16 -2.73
N ASP A 89 -3.17 -14.21 -3.61
CA ASP A 89 -3.24 -14.40 -5.05
C ASP A 89 -1.94 -15.05 -5.55
N PRO A 90 -1.98 -15.76 -6.70
CA PRO A 90 -0.75 -16.22 -7.35
C PRO A 90 0.14 -15.02 -7.72
N THR A 91 1.45 -15.14 -7.48
CA THR A 91 2.41 -14.12 -7.90
C THR A 91 2.66 -14.24 -9.42
N LEU A 92 2.13 -13.30 -10.17
CA LEU A 92 2.27 -13.26 -11.63
C LEU A 92 3.31 -12.24 -12.12
N PHE A 93 3.60 -11.22 -11.32
CA PHE A 93 4.44 -10.10 -11.72
C PHE A 93 5.52 -9.79 -10.70
N ALA A 94 6.60 -9.19 -11.19
CA ALA A 94 7.69 -8.68 -10.37
C ALA A 94 7.25 -7.54 -9.44
N LEU A 95 7.94 -7.41 -8.30
CA LEU A 95 7.78 -6.27 -7.39
C LEU A 95 8.75 -5.16 -7.81
N GLU A 96 8.40 -4.47 -8.88
CA GLU A 96 9.19 -3.36 -9.44
C GLU A 96 8.98 -2.08 -8.62
N ARG A 97 9.88 -1.10 -8.81
CA ARG A 97 9.70 0.24 -8.23
C ARG A 97 8.35 0.83 -8.64
N GLY A 98 7.61 1.34 -7.66
CA GLY A 98 6.29 1.93 -7.83
C GLY A 98 5.13 0.95 -7.79
N THR A 99 5.37 -0.35 -7.73
CA THR A 99 4.30 -1.35 -7.58
C THR A 99 3.82 -1.48 -6.15
N LEU A 100 2.58 -1.91 -5.97
CA LEU A 100 1.92 -2.10 -4.69
C LEU A 100 1.63 -3.58 -4.41
N ALA A 101 1.85 -4.00 -3.18
CA ALA A 101 1.46 -5.30 -2.65
C ALA A 101 0.95 -5.18 -1.22
N PHE A 102 0.13 -6.14 -0.76
CA PHE A 102 -0.25 -6.21 0.65
C PHE A 102 0.90 -6.76 1.50
N ALA A 103 1.10 -6.14 2.67
CA ALA A 103 1.92 -6.69 3.74
C ALA A 103 1.14 -7.80 4.47
N LYS A 104 1.87 -8.80 4.96
CA LYS A 104 1.28 -9.95 5.66
C LYS A 104 2.27 -10.58 6.63
N ALA A 105 1.78 -11.32 7.60
CA ALA A 105 2.58 -12.02 8.60
C ALA A 105 2.89 -13.49 8.22
N GLY A 106 2.29 -14.00 7.17
CA GLY A 106 2.44 -15.35 6.66
C GLY A 106 1.43 -15.63 5.55
N PRO A 107 1.33 -16.87 5.04
CA PRO A 107 0.38 -17.22 3.99
C PRO A 107 -1.07 -16.86 4.38
N ASN A 108 -1.80 -16.28 3.45
CA ASN A 108 -3.24 -15.98 3.58
C ASN A 108 -3.58 -15.07 4.78
N THR A 109 -2.67 -14.15 5.14
CA THR A 109 -2.87 -13.20 6.25
C THR A 109 -2.92 -11.74 5.80
N ASN A 110 -3.17 -11.49 4.52
CA ASN A 110 -3.39 -10.15 4.01
C ASN A 110 -4.65 -9.56 4.66
N SER A 111 -4.63 -8.29 5.03
CA SER A 111 -5.84 -7.62 5.55
C SER A 111 -5.97 -6.17 5.10
N THR A 112 -5.20 -5.23 5.68
CA THR A 112 -5.35 -3.80 5.41
C THR A 112 -4.06 -3.06 5.04
N GLN A 113 -2.89 -3.59 5.42
CA GLN A 113 -1.64 -2.89 5.20
C GLN A 113 -1.07 -3.17 3.81
N VAL A 114 -0.64 -2.10 3.16
CA VAL A 114 -0.13 -2.09 1.80
C VAL A 114 1.23 -1.42 1.78
N PHE A 115 2.13 -1.87 0.93
CA PHE A 115 3.39 -1.16 0.68
C PHE A 115 3.58 -0.83 -0.79
N ILE A 116 4.22 0.32 -1.01
CA ILE A 116 4.72 0.75 -2.31
C ILE A 116 6.20 0.41 -2.36
N ASN A 117 6.63 -0.28 -3.40
CA ASN A 117 8.05 -0.61 -3.59
C ASN A 117 8.82 0.65 -4.03
N LEU A 118 9.85 1.03 -3.27
CA LEU A 118 10.71 2.18 -3.59
C LEU A 118 11.87 1.79 -4.53
N GLN A 119 12.08 0.51 -4.71
CA GLN A 119 13.02 -0.11 -5.65
C GLN A 119 12.48 -1.45 -6.12
N GLU A 120 13.22 -2.16 -6.96
CA GLU A 120 12.93 -3.53 -7.33
C GLU A 120 13.18 -4.47 -6.13
N ASN A 121 12.12 -5.14 -5.67
CA ASN A 121 12.15 -6.04 -4.51
C ASN A 121 11.73 -7.47 -4.90
N ASN A 122 12.27 -7.99 -5.99
CA ASN A 122 11.86 -9.28 -6.57
C ASN A 122 12.08 -10.49 -5.65
N SER A 123 12.96 -10.40 -4.66
CA SER A 123 13.11 -11.46 -3.66
C SER A 123 11.82 -11.71 -2.87
N LEU A 124 10.95 -10.71 -2.72
CA LEU A 124 9.66 -10.84 -2.05
C LEU A 124 8.63 -11.63 -2.89
N ALA A 125 8.84 -11.74 -4.20
CA ALA A 125 8.00 -12.55 -5.08
C ALA A 125 8.33 -14.05 -5.01
N ALA A 126 9.42 -14.43 -4.34
CA ALA A 126 9.81 -15.84 -4.20
C ALA A 126 8.69 -16.66 -3.54
N PRO A 127 8.49 -17.94 -3.94
CA PRO A 127 7.39 -18.77 -3.46
C PRO A 127 7.27 -18.87 -1.94
N LYS A 128 8.40 -18.80 -1.22
CA LYS A 128 8.39 -18.80 0.25
C LYS A 128 7.75 -17.56 0.89
N TYR A 129 7.71 -16.44 0.17
CA TYR A 129 7.12 -15.19 0.63
C TYR A 129 5.81 -14.88 -0.08
N ASN A 130 5.76 -15.10 -1.38
CA ASN A 130 4.58 -14.93 -2.24
C ASN A 130 3.88 -13.58 -2.05
N PHE A 131 4.64 -12.48 -1.98
CA PHE A 131 4.06 -11.14 -2.08
C PHE A 131 3.63 -10.90 -3.53
N THR A 132 2.47 -10.29 -3.70
CA THR A 132 1.80 -10.23 -5.01
C THR A 132 1.51 -8.79 -5.41
N THR A 133 2.07 -8.36 -6.55
CA THR A 133 1.77 -7.06 -7.15
C THR A 133 0.33 -7.02 -7.65
N PHE A 134 -0.45 -6.03 -7.19
CA PHE A 134 -1.83 -5.81 -7.63
C PHE A 134 -2.06 -4.45 -8.31
N GLY A 135 -1.11 -3.54 -8.20
CA GLY A 135 -1.24 -2.19 -8.72
C GLY A 135 0.10 -1.48 -8.83
N LYS A 136 0.06 -0.27 -9.33
CA LYS A 136 1.24 0.59 -9.46
C LYS A 136 0.89 2.07 -9.32
N VAL A 137 1.86 2.84 -8.86
CA VAL A 137 1.85 4.29 -8.95
C VAL A 137 2.09 4.70 -10.40
N VAL A 138 1.20 5.51 -10.96
CA VAL A 138 1.31 6.02 -12.35
C VAL A 138 1.65 7.51 -12.39
N GLU A 139 1.34 8.26 -11.33
CA GLU A 139 1.72 9.67 -11.16
C GLU A 139 2.10 9.90 -9.69
N GLY A 140 3.08 10.75 -9.43
CA GLY A 140 3.45 11.17 -8.07
C GLY A 140 4.46 10.26 -7.37
N MET A 141 5.23 9.44 -8.08
CA MET A 141 6.27 8.62 -7.43
C MET A 141 7.35 9.49 -6.77
N GLU A 142 7.63 10.67 -7.30
CA GLU A 142 8.50 11.68 -6.68
C GLU A 142 7.96 12.21 -5.34
N ILE A 143 6.64 12.18 -5.14
CA ILE A 143 5.99 12.49 -3.85
C ILE A 143 6.18 11.33 -2.88
N VAL A 144 6.00 10.11 -3.35
CA VAL A 144 6.25 8.89 -2.54
C VAL A 144 7.69 8.85 -2.03
N ASP A 145 8.65 9.25 -2.83
CA ASP A 145 10.07 9.32 -2.45
C ASP A 145 10.34 10.32 -1.31
N GLN A 146 9.43 11.26 -1.06
CA GLN A 146 9.53 12.28 -0.02
C GLN A 146 8.76 11.93 1.26
N PHE A 147 8.08 10.80 1.33
CA PHE A 147 7.38 10.38 2.53
C PHE A 147 8.33 10.31 3.73
N ALA A 148 7.88 10.87 4.85
CA ALA A 148 8.71 10.99 6.05
C ALA A 148 9.11 9.61 6.60
N MET A 149 10.40 9.42 6.84
CA MET A 149 10.92 8.28 7.60
C MET A 149 10.70 8.54 9.08
N VAL A 150 9.81 7.77 9.70
CA VAL A 150 9.39 7.94 11.11
C VAL A 150 9.56 6.65 11.90
N GLY A 151 9.74 6.80 13.20
CA GLY A 151 9.90 5.66 14.10
C GLY A 151 11.24 4.94 13.91
N ASP A 152 11.22 3.63 14.03
CA ASP A 152 12.40 2.80 13.81
C ASP A 152 12.79 2.79 12.31
N PRO A 153 14.09 2.89 11.97
CA PRO A 153 14.52 2.92 10.56
C PRO A 153 14.13 1.70 9.74
N SER A 154 13.91 0.54 10.35
CA SER A 154 13.51 -0.69 9.68
C SER A 154 12.05 -1.07 9.89
N MET A 155 11.47 -0.74 11.03
CA MET A 155 10.13 -1.16 11.44
C MET A 155 9.09 -0.03 11.39
N GLY A 156 9.50 1.22 11.29
CA GLY A 156 8.61 2.37 11.30
C GLY A 156 8.01 2.67 12.67
N LEU A 157 6.79 3.18 12.67
CA LEU A 157 6.04 3.45 13.90
C LEU A 157 5.60 2.14 14.58
N ASP A 158 5.42 2.19 15.89
CA ASP A 158 4.91 1.07 16.67
C ASP A 158 3.46 0.75 16.26
N GLN A 159 3.27 -0.38 15.59
CA GLN A 159 1.95 -0.77 15.07
C GLN A 159 0.96 -1.09 16.19
N GLY A 160 1.40 -1.70 17.27
CA GLY A 160 0.54 -1.99 18.42
C GLY A 160 -0.03 -0.72 19.03
N ARG A 161 0.80 0.32 19.19
CA ARG A 161 0.37 1.64 19.67
C ARG A 161 -0.55 2.34 18.68
N LEU A 162 -0.28 2.25 17.38
CA LEU A 162 -1.18 2.79 16.36
C LEU A 162 -2.57 2.16 16.44
N TRP A 163 -2.65 0.83 16.50
CA TRP A 163 -3.93 0.13 16.55
C TRP A 163 -4.71 0.36 17.85
N SER A 164 -4.02 0.53 18.99
CA SER A 164 -4.66 0.69 20.30
C SER A 164 -5.00 2.12 20.66
N ASN A 165 -4.16 3.08 20.27
CA ASN A 165 -4.28 4.48 20.68
C ASN A 165 -3.59 5.42 19.68
N GLY A 166 -3.94 5.28 18.42
CA GLY A 166 -3.24 5.95 17.31
C GLY A 166 -3.23 7.46 17.40
N GLU A 167 -4.34 8.09 17.79
CA GLU A 167 -4.45 9.55 17.89
C GLU A 167 -3.42 10.11 18.89
N SER A 168 -3.47 9.64 20.14
CA SER A 168 -2.53 10.07 21.18
C SER A 168 -1.09 9.72 20.85
N TYR A 169 -0.88 8.56 20.20
CA TYR A 169 0.45 8.15 19.79
C TYR A 169 1.03 9.10 18.74
N LEU A 170 0.27 9.43 17.71
CA LEU A 170 0.70 10.39 16.68
C LEU A 170 0.94 11.79 17.25
N GLU A 171 0.08 12.24 18.17
CA GLU A 171 0.26 13.53 18.86
C GLU A 171 1.57 13.58 19.65
N SER A 172 1.97 12.47 20.27
CA SER A 172 3.20 12.35 21.07
C SER A 172 4.48 12.37 20.26
N LEU A 173 4.41 12.10 18.96
CA LEU A 173 5.59 11.98 18.10
C LEU A 173 6.24 13.36 17.84
N ARG A 174 7.55 13.42 18.03
CA ARG A 174 8.34 14.61 17.69
C ARG A 174 8.42 14.81 16.17
N MET A 175 8.65 13.73 15.43
CA MET A 175 8.62 13.73 13.97
C MET A 175 7.31 13.11 13.50
N LYS A 176 6.53 13.88 12.75
CA LYS A 176 5.22 13.45 12.26
C LYS A 176 5.35 12.64 10.97
N PRO A 177 4.56 11.57 10.82
CA PRO A 177 4.47 10.86 9.55
C PRO A 177 3.80 11.74 8.49
N THR A 178 4.06 11.44 7.22
CA THR A 178 3.22 11.91 6.13
C THR A 178 1.83 11.29 6.29
N MET A 179 0.78 12.10 6.18
CA MET A 179 -0.60 11.64 6.32
C MET A 179 -1.28 11.48 4.98
N ILE A 180 -2.05 10.41 4.84
CA ILE A 180 -3.05 10.27 3.79
C ILE A 180 -4.27 11.07 4.24
N LYS A 181 -4.63 12.11 3.49
CA LYS A 181 -5.85 12.90 3.77
C LYS A 181 -7.08 12.10 3.39
N ARG A 182 -7.07 11.55 2.18
CA ARG A 182 -8.06 10.57 1.69
C ARG A 182 -7.46 9.73 0.56
N LEU A 183 -8.06 8.56 0.34
CA LEU A 183 -7.76 7.71 -0.81
C LEU A 183 -9.10 7.28 -1.41
N TYR A 184 -9.34 7.62 -2.66
CA TYR A 184 -10.63 7.44 -3.30
C TYR A 184 -10.50 6.91 -4.73
N VAL A 185 -11.57 6.28 -5.21
CA VAL A 185 -11.65 5.81 -6.59
C VAL A 185 -11.90 7.00 -7.51
N GLY A 186 -11.06 7.13 -8.53
CA GLY A 186 -11.09 8.18 -9.53
C GLY A 186 -9.84 9.05 -9.53
N LYS A 187 -9.76 9.94 -10.50
CA LYS A 187 -8.77 10.99 -10.61
C LYS A 187 -9.52 12.32 -10.61
N ASP A 188 -9.05 13.27 -9.82
CA ASP A 188 -9.66 14.59 -9.77
C ASP A 188 -9.53 15.26 -11.13
N SER A 189 -10.65 15.69 -11.72
CA SER A 189 -10.71 16.30 -13.05
C SER A 189 -10.42 17.82 -13.00
N SER A 190 -9.98 18.36 -11.88
CA SER A 190 -9.77 19.78 -11.67
C SER A 190 -8.44 20.34 -12.19
N GLU A 191 -7.59 19.50 -12.79
CA GLU A 191 -6.39 19.96 -13.51
C GLU A 191 -6.56 19.71 -15.03
N LYS A 192 -7.20 20.64 -15.70
CA LYS A 192 -7.07 20.89 -17.14
C LYS A 192 -6.67 22.32 -17.39
#